data_da7f09b17ff4e356059020bbcfc313e7
#
_entry.id   da7f09b17ff4e356059020bbcfc313e7
#
_cell.length_a   1.000
_cell.length_b   1.000
_cell.length_c   1.000
_cell.angle_alpha   90.00
_cell.angle_beta   90.00
_cell.angle_gamma   90.00
#
_symmetry.space_group_name_H-M   'P 1'
#
loop_
_entity.id
_entity.type
_entity.pdbx_description
1 polymer ?
#
loop_
_entity_poly.entity_id
_entity_poly.type
_entity_poly.pdbx_seq_one_letter_code
_entity_poly.pdbx_strand_id
1 'polypeptide(L)'
;MFCALCCGLLAQSARRTVCAMLVGARLSQTWSHHRAHRFFSHAKWSVDGLSAVLARLVVRTLVPIGDAVLVAIDDTLFARRGPKVFAASWFHDGSAPGEKKVGYGNNWVIAAIVVKLSFLDRPIALPVAFFLVRKGPDELSRLAAARRLVTMLSEALDGRRIDVVADAAYAGKVLRGLPASITWTTRLRSNAALYGLAPAPTGRRGRPRERGGRLASLSELAKQATFAPATVSRYSKTTAVEVAVIRCLWYGVFGRQEVLVVLVRDKAKTGYDIALVTTDLDVGPGGVVQRYAARWSIEVSIEDAKQTGGVGEARNRVQLAVERTVPFALIVNTLTVVWYATVGYHPHDVDERRELAPWYRDKAQPSVLDMFTKLRRVIVASYLRPVDPQPPTPQEITLLRLAWEDVEA
;
A
#
# COMPACT_ATOMS: atom_id res chain seq x y z
N MET A 1 16.87 20.10 -3.78
CA MET A 1 17.42 18.77 -3.43
C MET A 1 16.37 17.68 -3.61
N PHE A 2 15.21 17.72 -2.93
CA PHE A 2 14.17 16.69 -3.04
C PHE A 2 13.78 16.42 -4.50
N CYS A 3 13.30 17.41 -5.24
CA CYS A 3 12.89 17.25 -6.65
C CYS A 3 14.03 16.72 -7.53
N ALA A 4 15.25 17.23 -7.34
CA ALA A 4 16.39 16.77 -8.12
C ALA A 4 16.70 15.28 -7.90
N LEU A 5 16.62 14.81 -6.65
CA LEU A 5 16.82 13.39 -6.34
C LEU A 5 15.63 12.51 -6.82
N CYS A 6 14.39 13.04 -6.82
CA CYS A 6 13.25 12.37 -7.45
C CYS A 6 13.46 12.18 -8.95
N CYS A 7 13.81 13.27 -9.68
CA CYS A 7 14.11 13.20 -11.11
C CYS A 7 15.28 12.23 -11.38
N GLY A 8 16.32 12.28 -10.54
CA GLY A 8 17.46 11.39 -10.67
C GLY A 8 17.13 9.92 -10.44
N LEU A 9 16.25 9.62 -9.48
CA LEU A 9 15.78 8.24 -9.26
C LEU A 9 14.98 7.72 -10.46
N LEU A 10 14.14 8.57 -11.04
CA LEU A 10 13.33 8.23 -12.21
C LEU A 10 14.16 8.11 -13.50
N ALA A 11 15.11 9.02 -13.70
CA ALA A 11 15.97 9.02 -14.89
C ALA A 11 17.01 7.89 -14.88
N GLN A 12 17.31 7.31 -13.72
CA GLN A 12 18.30 6.24 -13.58
C GLN A 12 17.68 4.89 -13.99
N SER A 13 18.28 4.23 -15.00
CA SER A 13 17.89 2.89 -15.46
C SER A 13 18.60 1.76 -14.71
N ALA A 14 19.85 1.97 -14.28
CA ALA A 14 20.60 1.01 -13.49
C ALA A 14 20.18 1.04 -11.99
N ARG A 15 20.95 0.35 -11.15
CA ARG A 15 20.68 0.26 -9.70
C ARG A 15 20.51 1.64 -9.04
N ARG A 16 19.40 1.84 -8.36
CA ARG A 16 18.97 3.13 -7.80
C ARG A 16 19.58 3.41 -6.42
N THR A 17 20.90 3.64 -6.42
CA THR A 17 21.63 4.10 -5.23
C THR A 17 21.55 5.62 -5.09
N VAL A 18 21.92 6.15 -3.91
CA VAL A 18 21.95 7.63 -3.70
C VAL A 18 22.91 8.33 -4.68
N CYS A 19 24.06 7.73 -4.99
CA CYS A 19 24.98 8.29 -5.99
C CYS A 19 24.39 8.22 -7.41
N ALA A 20 23.70 7.11 -7.73
CA ALA A 20 23.05 6.95 -9.03
C ALA A 20 21.93 7.99 -9.25
N MET A 21 21.22 8.41 -8.19
CA MET A 21 20.27 9.53 -8.28
C MET A 21 20.93 10.83 -8.71
N LEU A 22 22.17 11.10 -8.28
CA LEU A 22 22.91 12.28 -8.75
C LEU A 22 23.30 12.18 -10.23
N VAL A 23 23.70 10.98 -10.66
CA VAL A 23 24.03 10.73 -12.07
C VAL A 23 22.76 10.91 -12.93
N GLY A 24 21.67 10.28 -12.57
CA GLY A 24 20.38 10.42 -13.27
C GLY A 24 19.86 11.86 -13.30
N ALA A 25 20.11 12.64 -12.25
CA ALA A 25 19.77 14.06 -12.20
C ALA A 25 20.76 14.97 -12.98
N ARG A 26 21.82 14.42 -13.59
CA ARG A 26 22.91 15.17 -14.23
C ARG A 26 23.63 16.17 -13.29
N LEU A 27 23.66 15.85 -11.99
CA LEU A 27 24.25 16.73 -10.95
C LEU A 27 25.57 16.20 -10.39
N SER A 28 26.07 15.06 -10.87
CA SER A 28 27.28 14.41 -10.36
C SER A 28 28.54 15.26 -10.50
N GLN A 29 28.60 16.17 -11.49
CA GLN A 29 29.72 17.09 -11.71
C GLN A 29 29.59 18.39 -10.92
N THR A 30 28.35 18.77 -10.51
CA THR A 30 28.07 20.05 -9.82
C THR A 30 27.84 19.87 -8.33
N TRP A 31 27.36 18.71 -7.89
CA TRP A 31 27.10 18.39 -6.50
C TRP A 31 27.98 17.25 -6.01
N SER A 32 28.68 17.45 -4.90
CA SER A 32 29.39 16.36 -4.26
C SER A 32 28.41 15.26 -3.81
N HIS A 33 28.83 14.00 -3.89
CA HIS A 33 28.03 12.87 -3.43
C HIS A 33 27.67 12.98 -1.93
N HIS A 34 28.50 13.60 -1.12
CA HIS A 34 28.22 13.89 0.28
C HIS A 34 26.93 14.70 0.46
N ARG A 35 26.67 15.66 -0.43
CA ARG A 35 25.44 16.48 -0.37
C ARG A 35 24.18 15.62 -0.50
N ALA A 36 24.18 14.66 -1.42
CA ALA A 36 23.04 13.72 -1.57
C ALA A 36 22.92 12.76 -0.36
N HIS A 37 24.01 12.22 0.13
CA HIS A 37 23.99 11.38 1.33
C HIS A 37 23.52 12.14 2.56
N ARG A 38 23.95 13.40 2.74
CA ARG A 38 23.48 14.26 3.84
C ARG A 38 22.01 14.60 3.77
N PHE A 39 21.41 14.64 2.59
CA PHE A 39 19.95 14.78 2.44
C PHE A 39 19.20 13.67 3.19
N PHE A 40 19.65 12.42 3.09
CA PHE A 40 19.04 11.30 3.80
C PHE A 40 19.48 11.19 5.27
N SER A 41 20.71 11.53 5.59
CA SER A 41 21.30 11.26 6.92
C SER A 41 21.29 12.43 7.89
N HIS A 42 21.15 13.69 7.44
CA HIS A 42 21.28 14.89 8.29
C HIS A 42 20.27 15.99 8.02
N ALA A 43 19.75 16.11 6.79
CA ALA A 43 18.86 17.23 6.45
C ALA A 43 17.60 17.22 7.32
N LYS A 44 17.06 18.39 7.60
CA LYS A 44 15.85 18.58 8.43
C LYS A 44 14.59 18.37 7.57
N TRP A 45 14.09 17.15 7.51
CA TRP A 45 12.79 16.81 6.93
C TRP A 45 12.23 15.54 7.59
N SER A 46 10.93 15.43 7.63
CA SER A 46 10.21 14.35 8.28
C SER A 46 9.49 13.47 7.25
N VAL A 47 9.61 12.15 7.40
CA VAL A 47 8.85 11.19 6.60
C VAL A 47 7.34 11.36 6.88
N ASP A 48 6.94 11.51 8.15
CA ASP A 48 5.53 11.69 8.53
C ASP A 48 4.95 13.00 7.93
N GLY A 49 5.74 14.08 7.91
CA GLY A 49 5.34 15.35 7.27
C GLY A 49 5.13 15.22 5.77
N LEU A 50 6.04 14.53 5.06
CA LEU A 50 5.89 14.25 3.64
C LEU A 50 4.72 13.31 3.38
N SER A 51 4.52 12.30 4.23
CA SER A 51 3.38 11.37 4.16
C SER A 51 2.05 12.11 4.24
N ALA A 52 1.91 13.06 5.17
CA ALA A 52 0.71 13.86 5.32
C ALA A 52 0.42 14.71 4.07
N VAL A 53 1.45 15.36 3.51
CA VAL A 53 1.32 16.16 2.27
C VAL A 53 0.95 15.26 1.09
N LEU A 54 1.61 14.11 0.95
CA LEU A 54 1.34 13.15 -0.12
C LEU A 54 -0.08 12.58 -0.03
N ALA A 55 -0.53 12.21 1.17
CA ALA A 55 -1.89 11.73 1.39
C ALA A 55 -2.94 12.76 0.97
N ARG A 56 -2.76 14.03 1.37
CA ARG A 56 -3.63 15.14 0.92
C ARG A 56 -3.61 15.29 -0.60
N LEU A 57 -2.44 15.24 -1.23
CA LEU A 57 -2.31 15.31 -2.69
C LEU A 57 -3.12 14.20 -3.36
N VAL A 58 -2.89 12.94 -2.97
CA VAL A 58 -3.59 11.77 -3.53
C VAL A 58 -5.10 11.90 -3.35
N VAL A 59 -5.56 12.25 -2.15
CA VAL A 59 -6.99 12.37 -1.86
C VAL A 59 -7.64 13.50 -2.66
N ARG A 60 -6.99 14.66 -2.76
CA ARG A 60 -7.53 15.81 -3.51
C ARG A 60 -7.60 15.57 -5.00
N THR A 61 -6.70 14.75 -5.56
CA THR A 61 -6.59 14.56 -7.01
C THR A 61 -7.31 13.31 -7.51
N LEU A 62 -7.36 12.24 -6.69
CA LEU A 62 -7.76 10.91 -7.17
C LEU A 62 -8.92 10.28 -6.39
N VAL A 63 -9.35 10.85 -5.27
CA VAL A 63 -10.50 10.34 -4.51
C VAL A 63 -11.68 11.29 -4.66
N PRO A 64 -12.85 10.82 -5.14
CA PRO A 64 -14.02 11.69 -5.29
C PRO A 64 -14.40 12.41 -3.99
N ILE A 65 -14.93 13.63 -4.14
CA ILE A 65 -15.39 14.41 -2.99
C ILE A 65 -16.55 13.66 -2.33
N GLY A 66 -16.50 13.52 -1.01
CA GLY A 66 -17.54 12.82 -0.24
C GLY A 66 -17.30 11.32 -0.05
N ASP A 67 -16.51 10.69 -0.90
CA ASP A 67 -16.17 9.27 -0.72
C ASP A 67 -15.27 9.04 0.47
N ALA A 68 -15.44 7.90 1.13
CA ALA A 68 -14.48 7.41 2.13
C ALA A 68 -13.15 7.08 1.47
N VAL A 69 -12.06 7.35 2.19
CA VAL A 69 -10.70 7.01 1.72
C VAL A 69 -10.41 5.56 2.05
N LEU A 70 -10.31 4.70 1.05
CA LEU A 70 -9.92 3.31 1.26
C LEU A 70 -8.40 3.23 1.46
N VAL A 71 -7.98 2.68 2.60
CA VAL A 71 -6.56 2.50 2.96
C VAL A 71 -6.25 1.03 3.14
N ALA A 72 -5.37 0.50 2.30
CA ALA A 72 -4.82 -0.84 2.46
C ALA A 72 -3.57 -0.80 3.35
N ILE A 73 -3.42 -1.80 4.24
CA ILE A 73 -2.25 -1.96 5.10
C ILE A 73 -1.62 -3.32 4.84
N ASP A 74 -0.30 -3.30 4.67
CA ASP A 74 0.50 -4.52 4.60
C ASP A 74 1.91 -4.25 5.11
N ASP A 75 2.69 -5.32 5.31
CA ASP A 75 4.11 -5.19 5.61
C ASP A 75 4.98 -5.95 4.62
N THR A 76 6.18 -5.43 4.44
CA THR A 76 7.13 -6.06 3.52
C THR A 76 8.55 -5.96 4.05
N LEU A 77 9.34 -6.98 3.74
CA LEU A 77 10.76 -7.02 4.05
C LEU A 77 11.59 -6.54 2.86
N PHE A 78 12.45 -5.56 3.11
CA PHE A 78 13.52 -5.19 2.18
C PHE A 78 14.82 -5.85 2.64
N ALA A 79 15.29 -6.82 1.88
CA ALA A 79 16.51 -7.56 2.19
C ALA A 79 17.72 -6.64 2.40
N ARG A 80 18.50 -6.89 3.43
CA ARG A 80 19.72 -6.16 3.77
C ARG A 80 20.87 -7.13 3.95
N ARG A 81 22.08 -6.62 3.77
CA ARG A 81 23.32 -7.38 4.02
C ARG A 81 24.18 -6.60 5.00
N GLY A 82 24.73 -7.32 5.95
CA GLY A 82 25.66 -6.79 6.95
C GLY A 82 24.99 -6.44 8.29
N PRO A 83 25.68 -6.74 9.40
CA PRO A 83 25.14 -6.66 10.77
C PRO A 83 24.99 -5.23 11.30
N LYS A 84 25.61 -4.25 10.64
CA LYS A 84 25.61 -2.84 11.08
C LYS A 84 24.51 -1.98 10.42
N VAL A 85 23.57 -2.59 9.73
CA VAL A 85 22.45 -1.84 9.13
C VAL A 85 21.41 -1.57 10.23
N PHE A 86 21.09 -0.31 10.46
CA PHE A 86 20.12 0.08 11.48
C PHE A 86 18.79 -0.65 11.28
N ALA A 87 18.23 -1.19 12.37
CA ALA A 87 16.96 -1.92 12.43
C ALA A 87 16.84 -3.16 11.50
N ALA A 88 17.94 -3.61 10.90
CA ALA A 88 17.91 -4.87 10.16
C ALA A 88 17.90 -6.05 11.13
N SER A 89 17.01 -6.99 10.90
CA SER A 89 16.85 -8.19 11.73
C SER A 89 16.23 -9.32 10.94
N TRP A 90 16.09 -10.49 11.53
CA TRP A 90 15.35 -11.60 10.98
C TRP A 90 13.84 -11.40 11.22
N PHE A 91 13.05 -11.38 10.16
CA PHE A 91 11.60 -11.27 10.20
C PHE A 91 10.94 -12.43 9.46
N HIS A 92 9.67 -12.66 9.76
CA HIS A 92 8.86 -13.52 8.90
C HIS A 92 8.76 -12.87 7.51
N ASP A 93 9.02 -13.68 6.48
CA ASP A 93 8.95 -13.29 5.08
C ASP A 93 8.19 -14.37 4.31
N GLY A 94 6.93 -14.13 4.02
CA GLY A 94 6.08 -15.08 3.29
C GLY A 94 6.59 -15.41 1.89
N SER A 95 7.39 -14.53 1.28
CA SER A 95 7.99 -14.70 -0.04
C SER A 95 9.32 -15.47 -0.03
N ALA A 96 9.91 -15.70 1.16
CA ALA A 96 11.18 -16.41 1.26
C ALA A 96 11.06 -17.87 0.72
N PRO A 97 12.06 -18.35 -0.03
CA PRO A 97 12.07 -19.71 -0.52
C PRO A 97 12.27 -20.72 0.63
N GLY A 98 11.79 -21.96 0.44
CA GLY A 98 11.95 -23.06 1.40
C GLY A 98 10.93 -23.04 2.55
N GLU A 99 11.13 -23.96 3.51
CA GLU A 99 10.20 -24.16 4.63
C GLU A 99 10.26 -23.04 5.67
N LYS A 100 11.44 -22.50 5.93
CA LYS A 100 11.64 -21.39 6.88
C LYS A 100 11.31 -20.08 6.18
N LYS A 101 10.10 -19.58 6.39
CA LYS A 101 9.61 -18.30 5.88
C LYS A 101 10.21 -17.12 6.67
N VAL A 102 11.53 -16.94 6.59
CA VAL A 102 12.26 -15.86 7.28
C VAL A 102 13.27 -15.21 6.34
N GLY A 103 13.45 -13.90 6.49
CA GLY A 103 14.43 -13.11 5.76
C GLY A 103 15.12 -12.10 6.69
N TYR A 104 16.36 -11.74 6.35
CA TYR A 104 17.12 -10.71 7.08
C TYR A 104 17.02 -9.37 6.35
N GLY A 105 16.53 -8.35 7.04
CA GLY A 105 16.39 -7.04 6.45
C GLY A 105 15.62 -6.02 7.30
N ASN A 106 15.16 -4.97 6.66
CA ASN A 106 14.29 -3.97 7.23
C ASN A 106 12.82 -4.29 6.90
N ASN A 107 12.01 -4.56 7.90
CA ASN A 107 10.58 -4.77 7.74
C ASN A 107 9.84 -3.43 7.88
N TRP A 108 8.94 -3.16 6.94
CA TRP A 108 8.18 -1.92 6.89
C TRP A 108 6.68 -2.21 6.88
N VAL A 109 5.93 -1.55 7.76
CA VAL A 109 4.47 -1.44 7.64
C VAL A 109 4.18 -0.25 6.74
N ILE A 110 3.35 -0.47 5.73
CA ILE A 110 2.99 0.50 4.70
C ILE A 110 1.48 0.69 4.72
N ALA A 111 1.04 1.95 4.72
CA ALA A 111 -0.34 2.31 4.45
C ALA A 111 -0.43 2.97 3.07
N ALA A 112 -1.31 2.44 2.22
CA ALA A 112 -1.51 2.90 0.86
C ALA A 112 -2.98 3.29 0.63
N ILE A 113 -3.21 4.44 0.00
CA ILE A 113 -4.54 4.85 -0.43
C ILE A 113 -4.88 4.08 -1.72
N VAL A 114 -6.01 3.40 -1.71
CA VAL A 114 -6.49 2.62 -2.86
C VAL A 114 -7.43 3.49 -3.69
N VAL A 115 -7.09 3.67 -4.96
CA VAL A 115 -7.85 4.50 -5.90
C VAL A 115 -8.27 3.70 -7.13
N LYS A 116 -9.37 4.12 -7.76
CA LYS A 116 -9.79 3.64 -9.07
C LYS A 116 -9.43 4.69 -10.10
N LEU A 117 -8.72 4.29 -11.15
CA LEU A 117 -8.38 5.17 -12.27
C LEU A 117 -9.18 4.73 -13.49
N SER A 118 -9.68 5.67 -14.28
CA SER A 118 -10.59 5.40 -15.41
C SER A 118 -9.99 4.52 -16.50
N PHE A 119 -8.67 4.50 -16.59
CA PHE A 119 -7.92 3.72 -17.59
C PHE A 119 -7.39 2.38 -17.02
N LEU A 120 -7.78 2.01 -15.80
CA LEU A 120 -7.43 0.72 -15.17
C LEU A 120 -8.68 -0.01 -14.70
N ASP A 121 -8.79 -1.30 -15.01
CA ASP A 121 -9.88 -2.15 -14.53
C ASP A 121 -9.73 -2.53 -13.06
N ARG A 122 -8.50 -2.51 -12.54
CA ARG A 122 -8.19 -2.82 -11.15
C ARG A 122 -7.86 -1.57 -10.36
N PRO A 123 -8.30 -1.49 -9.10
CA PRO A 123 -7.82 -0.43 -8.22
C PRO A 123 -6.32 -0.53 -8.02
N ILE A 124 -5.66 0.60 -7.88
CA ILE A 124 -4.24 0.72 -7.58
C ILE A 124 -4.04 1.27 -6.17
N ALA A 125 -3.10 0.69 -5.43
CA ALA A 125 -2.71 1.20 -4.13
C ALA A 125 -1.52 2.16 -4.27
N LEU A 126 -1.61 3.30 -3.63
CA LEU A 126 -0.61 4.37 -3.63
C LEU A 126 -0.01 4.49 -2.23
N PRO A 127 1.20 4.00 -1.97
CA PRO A 127 1.87 4.09 -0.68
C PRO A 127 2.03 5.55 -0.23
N VAL A 128 1.50 5.89 0.94
CA VAL A 128 1.53 7.27 1.46
C VAL A 128 2.09 7.39 2.86
N ALA A 129 2.08 6.32 3.67
CA ALA A 129 2.61 6.38 5.03
C ALA A 129 3.39 5.10 5.37
N PHE A 130 4.44 5.24 6.17
CA PHE A 130 5.49 4.23 6.33
C PHE A 130 5.96 4.14 7.76
N PHE A 131 6.19 2.92 8.26
CA PHE A 131 6.76 2.70 9.57
C PHE A 131 7.80 1.58 9.52
N LEU A 132 9.05 1.89 9.95
CA LEU A 132 10.11 0.90 10.08
C LEU A 132 9.93 0.09 11.36
N VAL A 133 9.69 -1.20 11.22
CA VAL A 133 9.54 -2.11 12.37
C VAL A 133 10.91 -2.42 12.96
N ARG A 134 11.03 -2.22 14.26
CA ARG A 134 12.22 -2.55 15.03
C ARG A 134 11.91 -3.68 16.00
N LYS A 135 12.93 -4.46 16.38
CA LYS A 135 12.81 -5.48 17.43
C LYS A 135 13.30 -4.92 18.75
N GLY A 136 12.53 -5.12 19.79
CA GLY A 136 12.87 -4.69 21.15
C GLY A 136 11.63 -4.72 22.04
N PRO A 137 11.81 -4.74 23.38
CA PRO A 137 10.68 -4.79 24.32
C PRO A 137 9.80 -3.53 24.26
N ASP A 138 10.39 -2.37 24.00
CA ASP A 138 9.70 -1.07 23.95
C ASP A 138 9.28 -0.67 22.52
N GLU A 139 9.47 -1.54 21.53
CA GLU A 139 9.19 -1.24 20.15
C GLU A 139 7.74 -1.56 19.76
N LEU A 140 7.20 -0.76 18.84
CA LEU A 140 5.83 -0.97 18.36
C LEU A 140 5.73 -2.27 17.55
N SER A 141 4.73 -3.07 17.86
CA SER A 141 4.33 -4.20 17.01
C SER A 141 3.84 -3.69 15.64
N ARG A 142 3.84 -4.57 14.62
CA ARG A 142 3.28 -4.25 13.29
C ARG A 142 1.86 -3.70 13.37
N LEU A 143 1.03 -4.30 14.22
CA LEU A 143 -0.35 -3.84 14.42
C LEU A 143 -0.42 -2.45 15.07
N ALA A 144 0.43 -2.18 16.07
CA ALA A 144 0.52 -0.84 16.69
C ALA A 144 1.05 0.21 15.71
N ALA A 145 2.00 -0.16 14.87
CA ALA A 145 2.49 0.68 13.77
C ALA A 145 1.36 0.98 12.77
N ALA A 146 0.59 -0.02 12.36
CA ALA A 146 -0.56 0.17 11.48
C ALA A 146 -1.59 1.14 12.08
N ARG A 147 -1.94 0.96 13.37
CA ARG A 147 -2.82 1.91 14.08
C ARG A 147 -2.25 3.34 14.05
N ARG A 148 -0.96 3.50 14.36
CA ARG A 148 -0.29 4.81 14.32
C ARG A 148 -0.41 5.46 12.94
N LEU A 149 -0.16 4.70 11.87
CA LEU A 149 -0.21 5.21 10.50
C LEU A 149 -1.63 5.68 10.12
N VAL A 150 -2.66 4.90 10.43
CA VAL A 150 -4.04 5.31 10.09
C VAL A 150 -4.54 6.47 10.94
N THR A 151 -4.12 6.57 12.20
CA THR A 151 -4.43 7.73 13.06
C THR A 151 -3.79 9.00 12.50
N MET A 152 -2.50 8.94 12.13
CA MET A 152 -1.79 10.04 11.47
C MET A 152 -2.48 10.45 10.15
N LEU A 153 -2.93 9.48 9.34
CA LEU A 153 -3.67 9.77 8.11
C LEU A 153 -5.02 10.43 8.40
N SER A 154 -5.75 10.00 9.45
CA SER A 154 -7.01 10.62 9.84
C SER A 154 -6.82 12.08 10.24
N GLU A 155 -5.78 12.37 11.01
CA GLU A 155 -5.40 13.74 11.37
C GLU A 155 -5.01 14.57 10.13
N ALA A 156 -4.18 13.98 9.24
CA ALA A 156 -3.73 14.64 8.03
C ALA A 156 -4.86 14.92 7.03
N LEU A 157 -5.94 14.17 7.07
CA LEU A 157 -7.11 14.29 6.19
C LEU A 157 -8.33 14.94 6.90
N ASP A 158 -8.08 15.70 7.96
CA ASP A 158 -9.07 16.50 8.68
C ASP A 158 -10.30 15.68 9.15
N GLY A 159 -10.06 14.45 9.61
CA GLY A 159 -11.08 13.54 10.10
C GLY A 159 -11.99 12.93 9.00
N ARG A 160 -11.63 13.07 7.73
CA ARG A 160 -12.33 12.40 6.63
C ARG A 160 -12.44 10.91 6.90
N ARG A 161 -13.57 10.29 6.57
CA ARG A 161 -13.79 8.87 6.77
C ARG A 161 -12.72 8.04 6.07
N ILE A 162 -12.10 7.13 6.81
CA ILE A 162 -11.10 6.18 6.33
C ILE A 162 -11.62 4.77 6.53
N ASP A 163 -11.70 4.01 5.46
CA ASP A 163 -12.04 2.60 5.48
C ASP A 163 -10.74 1.78 5.33
N VAL A 164 -10.27 1.22 6.44
CA VAL A 164 -9.04 0.42 6.44
C VAL A 164 -9.32 -1.01 6.04
N VAL A 165 -8.46 -1.57 5.21
CA VAL A 165 -8.44 -2.98 4.87
C VAL A 165 -7.05 -3.58 5.08
N ALA A 166 -6.98 -4.71 5.81
CA ALA A 166 -5.74 -5.39 6.12
C ALA A 166 -5.94 -6.91 6.17
N ASP A 167 -4.85 -7.66 6.20
CA ASP A 167 -4.93 -9.11 6.32
C ASP A 167 -5.27 -9.56 7.75
N ALA A 168 -5.41 -10.88 7.97
CA ALA A 168 -5.76 -11.47 9.28
C ALA A 168 -4.70 -11.27 10.37
N ALA A 169 -3.46 -10.87 10.03
CA ALA A 169 -2.42 -10.58 11.00
C ALA A 169 -2.63 -9.21 11.67
N TYR A 170 -3.39 -8.33 11.02
CA TYR A 170 -3.69 -6.98 11.51
C TYR A 170 -4.99 -6.95 12.31
N ALA A 171 -5.12 -7.85 13.29
CA ALA A 171 -6.24 -7.90 14.22
C ALA A 171 -5.76 -8.13 15.67
N GLY A 172 -6.20 -7.28 16.59
CA GLY A 172 -5.84 -7.39 18.00
C GLY A 172 -6.34 -6.24 18.86
N LYS A 173 -6.16 -6.37 20.18
CA LYS A 173 -6.65 -5.40 21.18
C LYS A 173 -6.18 -3.95 20.94
N VAL A 174 -5.07 -3.78 20.27
CA VAL A 174 -4.52 -2.46 19.91
C VAL A 174 -5.51 -1.64 19.06
N LEU A 175 -6.44 -2.28 18.34
CA LEU A 175 -7.43 -1.57 17.52
C LEU A 175 -8.61 -0.99 18.32
N ARG A 176 -8.68 -1.23 19.62
CA ARG A 176 -9.75 -0.64 20.47
C ARG A 176 -9.61 0.87 20.54
N GLY A 177 -10.74 1.55 20.47
CA GLY A 177 -10.75 3.03 20.58
C GLY A 177 -10.09 3.72 19.41
N LEU A 178 -10.20 3.20 18.19
CA LEU A 178 -9.92 3.96 16.98
C LEU A 178 -10.89 5.14 16.87
N PRO A 179 -10.47 6.26 16.27
CA PRO A 179 -11.38 7.37 15.95
C PRO A 179 -12.62 6.89 15.18
N ALA A 180 -13.78 7.50 15.42
CA ALA A 180 -15.04 7.13 14.77
C ALA A 180 -14.99 7.28 13.24
N SER A 181 -14.11 8.15 12.72
CA SER A 181 -13.85 8.29 11.29
C SER A 181 -13.12 7.12 10.66
N ILE A 182 -12.63 6.15 11.44
CA ILE A 182 -11.86 5.00 10.94
C ILE A 182 -12.67 3.72 11.12
N THR A 183 -12.94 3.04 10.02
CA THR A 183 -13.45 1.67 10.04
C THR A 183 -12.34 0.67 9.75
N TRP A 184 -12.50 -0.58 10.17
CA TRP A 184 -11.49 -1.62 10.00
C TRP A 184 -12.11 -2.89 9.44
N THR A 185 -11.61 -3.34 8.29
CA THR A 185 -12.05 -4.56 7.62
C THR A 185 -10.88 -5.54 7.51
N THR A 186 -11.09 -6.79 7.94
CA THR A 186 -10.07 -7.83 7.84
C THR A 186 -10.69 -9.21 7.69
N ARG A 187 -9.84 -10.21 7.44
CA ARG A 187 -10.25 -11.61 7.41
C ARG A 187 -10.27 -12.19 8.83
N LEU A 188 -11.34 -12.92 9.18
CA LEU A 188 -11.41 -13.72 10.40
C LEU A 188 -10.65 -15.03 10.22
N ARG A 189 -9.93 -15.42 11.26
CA ARG A 189 -9.40 -16.78 11.39
C ARG A 189 -10.51 -17.74 11.81
N SER A 190 -10.43 -18.99 11.39
CA SER A 190 -11.45 -20.02 11.67
C SER A 190 -11.71 -20.23 13.18
N ASN A 191 -10.72 -19.98 14.03
CA ASN A 191 -10.79 -20.08 15.49
C ASN A 191 -11.20 -18.77 16.19
N ALA A 192 -11.72 -17.77 15.49
CA ALA A 192 -12.15 -16.50 16.08
C ALA A 192 -13.29 -16.72 17.10
N ALA A 193 -13.11 -16.21 18.32
CA ALA A 193 -14.13 -16.26 19.36
C ALA A 193 -15.08 -15.06 19.25
N LEU A 194 -16.29 -15.31 18.78
CA LEU A 194 -17.37 -14.34 18.63
C LEU A 194 -18.39 -14.46 19.77
N TYR A 195 -19.05 -13.35 20.07
CA TYR A 195 -20.04 -13.26 21.14
C TYR A 195 -21.28 -12.52 20.67
N GLY A 196 -22.43 -12.87 21.22
CA GLY A 196 -23.63 -12.07 21.04
C GLY A 196 -23.47 -10.66 21.59
N LEU A 197 -24.36 -9.77 21.18
CA LEU A 197 -24.40 -8.39 21.67
C LEU A 197 -24.69 -8.40 23.17
N ALA A 198 -24.27 -7.35 23.88
CA ALA A 198 -24.57 -7.20 25.31
C ALA A 198 -26.07 -7.14 25.50
N PRO A 199 -26.62 -7.91 26.48
CA PRO A 199 -28.05 -7.82 26.80
C PRO A 199 -28.39 -6.45 27.39
N ALA A 200 -29.65 -6.06 27.28
CA ALA A 200 -30.14 -4.85 27.91
C ALA A 200 -29.84 -4.80 29.40
N PRO A 201 -29.57 -3.64 29.99
CA PRO A 201 -29.38 -3.52 31.45
C PRO A 201 -30.61 -4.04 32.22
N THR A 202 -30.39 -4.89 33.18
CA THR A 202 -31.50 -5.52 33.96
C THR A 202 -31.94 -4.66 35.14
N GLY A 203 -31.34 -3.52 35.42
CA GLY A 203 -31.61 -2.71 36.62
C GLY A 203 -31.14 -3.33 37.94
N ARG A 204 -30.64 -4.56 37.95
CA ARG A 204 -30.12 -5.24 39.13
C ARG A 204 -28.77 -4.70 39.57
N ARG A 205 -28.46 -4.74 40.88
CA ARG A 205 -27.14 -4.41 41.40
C ARG A 205 -26.06 -5.31 40.77
N GLY A 206 -24.94 -4.72 40.39
CA GLY A 206 -23.79 -5.42 39.81
C GLY A 206 -23.30 -4.77 38.53
N ARG A 207 -22.12 -5.22 38.07
CA ARG A 207 -21.53 -4.72 36.80
C ARG A 207 -22.37 -5.23 35.60
N PRO A 208 -22.86 -4.34 34.72
CA PRO A 208 -23.59 -4.77 33.53
C PRO A 208 -22.74 -5.71 32.65
N ARG A 209 -23.40 -6.71 32.06
CA ARG A 209 -22.72 -7.60 31.12
C ARG A 209 -22.27 -6.82 29.90
N GLU A 210 -21.02 -7.01 29.51
CA GLU A 210 -20.39 -6.31 28.36
C GLU A 210 -20.56 -7.07 27.05
N ARG A 211 -21.03 -8.32 27.11
CA ARG A 211 -21.23 -9.22 25.94
C ARG A 211 -22.30 -10.27 26.27
N GLY A 212 -22.91 -10.79 25.25
CA GLY A 212 -23.81 -11.94 25.31
C GLY A 212 -23.06 -13.27 25.43
N GLY A 213 -23.75 -14.36 25.16
CA GLY A 213 -23.17 -15.70 25.11
C GLY A 213 -22.12 -15.83 24.01
N ARG A 214 -21.21 -16.80 24.15
CA ARG A 214 -20.28 -17.16 23.08
C ARG A 214 -21.08 -17.80 21.95
N LEU A 215 -20.83 -17.33 20.71
CA LEU A 215 -21.43 -17.90 19.52
C LEU A 215 -20.72 -19.21 19.13
N ALA A 216 -21.40 -20.04 18.37
CA ALA A 216 -20.88 -21.26 17.81
C ALA A 216 -19.65 -20.97 16.88
N SER A 217 -18.95 -22.00 16.45
CA SER A 217 -17.85 -21.86 15.49
C SER A 217 -18.35 -21.27 14.17
N LEU A 218 -17.45 -20.63 13.42
CA LEU A 218 -17.81 -20.09 12.10
C LEU A 218 -18.40 -21.16 11.16
N SER A 219 -17.92 -22.41 11.28
CA SER A 219 -18.45 -23.52 10.48
C SER A 219 -19.88 -23.91 10.87
N GLU A 220 -20.20 -23.87 12.15
CA GLU A 220 -21.57 -24.13 12.63
C GLU A 220 -22.50 -22.97 12.32
N LEU A 221 -22.02 -21.73 12.49
CA LEU A 221 -22.77 -20.55 12.10
C LEU A 221 -23.09 -20.57 10.59
N ALA A 222 -22.13 -20.97 9.75
CA ALA A 222 -22.35 -21.10 8.31
C ALA A 222 -23.40 -22.15 7.93
N LYS A 223 -23.55 -23.24 8.71
CA LYS A 223 -24.59 -24.25 8.47
C LYS A 223 -26.00 -23.72 8.77
N GLN A 224 -26.12 -22.81 9.74
CA GLN A 224 -27.40 -22.25 10.19
C GLN A 224 -27.75 -20.95 9.49
N ALA A 225 -26.77 -20.31 8.81
CA ALA A 225 -26.95 -19.00 8.19
C ALA A 225 -27.73 -19.10 6.88
N THR A 226 -28.58 -18.11 6.64
CA THR A 226 -29.23 -17.92 5.34
C THR A 226 -28.28 -17.11 4.45
N PHE A 227 -27.85 -17.73 3.37
CA PHE A 227 -27.02 -17.07 2.35
C PHE A 227 -27.90 -16.40 1.30
N ALA A 228 -27.54 -15.18 0.92
CA ALA A 228 -28.19 -14.42 -0.14
C ALA A 228 -27.19 -14.15 -1.28
N PRO A 229 -27.63 -14.13 -2.54
CA PRO A 229 -26.76 -13.81 -3.67
C PRO A 229 -26.28 -12.36 -3.59
N ALA A 230 -25.03 -12.13 -3.96
CA ALA A 230 -24.43 -10.83 -4.08
C ALA A 230 -23.53 -10.77 -5.33
N THR A 231 -23.61 -9.68 -6.08
CA THR A 231 -22.70 -9.43 -7.20
C THR A 231 -21.54 -8.56 -6.70
N VAL A 232 -20.32 -9.02 -6.88
CA VAL A 232 -19.11 -8.34 -6.41
C VAL A 232 -18.11 -8.15 -7.55
N SER A 233 -17.52 -6.98 -7.62
CA SER A 233 -16.41 -6.69 -8.54
C SER A 233 -15.09 -6.93 -7.80
N ARG A 234 -14.30 -7.89 -8.27
CA ARG A 234 -12.98 -8.24 -7.69
C ARG A 234 -12.05 -8.76 -8.79
N TYR A 235 -10.76 -8.43 -8.68
CA TYR A 235 -9.72 -8.86 -9.62
C TYR A 235 -10.10 -8.61 -11.09
N SER A 236 -10.65 -7.44 -11.41
CA SER A 236 -11.13 -7.02 -12.75
C SER A 236 -12.31 -7.85 -13.30
N LYS A 237 -12.96 -8.65 -12.46
CA LYS A 237 -14.12 -9.47 -12.87
C LYS A 237 -15.29 -9.22 -11.94
N THR A 238 -16.46 -9.17 -12.52
CA THR A 238 -17.72 -9.19 -11.78
C THR A 238 -18.16 -10.64 -11.62
N THR A 239 -18.31 -11.08 -10.36
CA THR A 239 -18.67 -12.46 -10.02
C THR A 239 -19.86 -12.48 -9.08
N ALA A 240 -20.72 -13.48 -9.25
CA ALA A 240 -21.74 -13.79 -8.26
C ALA A 240 -21.15 -14.60 -7.12
N VAL A 241 -21.47 -14.26 -5.90
CA VAL A 241 -21.13 -14.98 -4.67
C VAL A 241 -22.37 -15.06 -3.80
N GLU A 242 -22.37 -15.96 -2.84
CA GLU A 242 -23.40 -15.98 -1.79
C GLU A 242 -22.78 -15.46 -0.50
N VAL A 243 -23.52 -14.64 0.22
CA VAL A 243 -23.07 -14.02 1.48
C VAL A 243 -24.08 -14.22 2.59
N ALA A 244 -23.59 -14.46 3.80
CA ALA A 244 -24.40 -14.43 5.01
C ALA A 244 -23.80 -13.46 6.02
N VAL A 245 -24.66 -12.72 6.72
CA VAL A 245 -24.27 -11.60 7.59
C VAL A 245 -24.63 -11.94 9.03
N ILE A 246 -23.68 -11.69 9.94
CA ILE A 246 -23.85 -11.90 11.38
C ILE A 246 -23.39 -10.64 12.11
N ARG A 247 -24.28 -10.02 12.88
CA ARG A 247 -23.94 -8.93 13.80
C ARG A 247 -23.56 -9.52 15.15
N CYS A 248 -22.37 -9.18 15.64
CA CYS A 248 -21.84 -9.76 16.86
C CYS A 248 -20.71 -8.90 17.46
N LEU A 249 -20.09 -9.39 18.53
CA LEU A 249 -18.88 -8.81 19.10
C LEU A 249 -17.68 -9.72 18.84
N TRP A 250 -16.65 -9.17 18.23
CA TRP A 250 -15.32 -9.76 18.32
C TRP A 250 -14.59 -9.19 19.54
N TYR A 251 -15.08 -9.62 20.72
CA TYR A 251 -14.72 -9.02 21.99
C TYR A 251 -13.20 -9.02 22.26
N GLY A 252 -12.49 -10.07 21.83
CA GLY A 252 -11.04 -10.16 21.98
C GLY A 252 -10.26 -9.07 21.23
N VAL A 253 -10.82 -8.51 20.17
CA VAL A 253 -10.19 -7.50 19.31
C VAL A 253 -10.78 -6.13 19.56
N PHE A 254 -12.08 -5.94 19.31
CA PHE A 254 -12.73 -4.62 19.35
C PHE A 254 -13.48 -4.31 20.67
N GLY A 255 -13.45 -5.25 21.64
CA GLY A 255 -14.14 -5.06 22.92
C GLY A 255 -15.66 -5.06 22.74
N ARG A 256 -16.32 -4.00 23.18
CA ARG A 256 -17.78 -3.83 23.12
C ARG A 256 -18.29 -3.32 21.78
N GLN A 257 -17.39 -2.93 20.87
CA GLN A 257 -17.76 -2.43 19.56
C GLN A 257 -18.41 -3.55 18.74
N GLU A 258 -19.61 -3.30 18.24
CA GLU A 258 -20.30 -4.20 17.34
C GLU A 258 -19.52 -4.31 16.02
N VAL A 259 -19.54 -5.50 15.45
CA VAL A 259 -18.93 -5.80 14.16
C VAL A 259 -19.89 -6.57 13.28
N LEU A 260 -19.72 -6.40 11.98
CA LEU A 260 -20.39 -7.16 10.96
C LEU A 260 -19.45 -8.27 10.48
N VAL A 261 -19.86 -9.51 10.64
CA VAL A 261 -19.18 -10.66 10.05
C VAL A 261 -19.90 -11.06 8.77
N VAL A 262 -19.16 -11.17 7.68
CA VAL A 262 -19.67 -11.60 6.37
C VAL A 262 -19.02 -12.92 6.02
N LEU A 263 -19.81 -13.99 6.00
CA LEU A 263 -19.42 -15.28 5.48
C LEU A 263 -19.64 -15.27 3.97
N VAL A 264 -18.64 -15.64 3.22
CA VAL A 264 -18.68 -15.63 1.74
C VAL A 264 -18.55 -17.05 1.25
N ARG A 265 -19.46 -17.44 0.38
CA ARG A 265 -19.46 -18.68 -0.38
C ARG A 265 -19.32 -18.36 -1.85
N ASP A 266 -18.26 -18.83 -2.46
CA ASP A 266 -17.91 -18.59 -3.86
C ASP A 266 -17.84 -19.91 -4.63
N LYS A 267 -17.06 -20.85 -4.12
CA LYS A 267 -16.84 -22.17 -4.70
C LYS A 267 -17.37 -23.30 -3.83
N ALA A 268 -17.46 -23.06 -2.52
CA ALA A 268 -17.95 -24.07 -1.59
C ALA A 268 -19.44 -24.33 -1.84
N LYS A 269 -19.83 -25.61 -1.94
CA LYS A 269 -21.24 -26.02 -2.04
C LYS A 269 -21.93 -25.95 -0.66
N THR A 270 -21.15 -26.11 0.41
CA THR A 270 -21.62 -26.06 1.80
C THR A 270 -20.61 -25.27 2.64
N GLY A 271 -21.06 -24.65 3.74
CA GLY A 271 -20.18 -23.87 4.61
C GLY A 271 -19.85 -22.50 4.04
N TYR A 272 -18.59 -22.09 4.10
CA TYR A 272 -18.07 -20.81 3.60
C TYR A 272 -16.61 -20.96 3.16
N ASP A 273 -16.19 -20.12 2.19
CA ASP A 273 -14.79 -20.08 1.73
C ASP A 273 -13.96 -19.08 2.53
N ILE A 274 -14.54 -17.92 2.87
CA ILE A 274 -13.86 -16.86 3.60
C ILE A 274 -14.84 -16.18 4.57
N ALA A 275 -14.36 -15.85 5.76
CA ALA A 275 -15.06 -15.01 6.71
C ALA A 275 -14.36 -13.66 6.83
N LEU A 276 -15.08 -12.58 6.57
CA LEU A 276 -14.63 -11.20 6.70
C LEU A 276 -15.29 -10.55 7.90
N VAL A 277 -14.64 -9.60 8.53
CA VAL A 277 -15.19 -8.80 9.61
C VAL A 277 -14.93 -7.33 9.37
N THR A 278 -15.90 -6.49 9.66
CA THR A 278 -15.76 -5.04 9.60
C THR A 278 -16.41 -4.35 10.79
N THR A 279 -15.83 -3.23 11.20
CA THR A 279 -16.44 -2.31 12.19
C THR A 279 -17.40 -1.32 11.52
N ASP A 280 -17.49 -1.32 10.19
CA ASP A 280 -18.45 -0.55 9.43
C ASP A 280 -19.79 -1.32 9.37
N LEU A 281 -20.79 -0.84 10.08
CA LEU A 281 -22.10 -1.50 10.18
C LEU A 281 -23.05 -1.09 9.05
N ASP A 282 -22.72 -0.03 8.30
CA ASP A 282 -23.57 0.53 7.25
C ASP A 282 -23.22 0.02 5.87
N VAL A 283 -22.05 -0.64 5.73
CA VAL A 283 -21.62 -1.18 4.44
C VAL A 283 -22.40 -2.44 4.09
N GLY A 284 -22.93 -2.51 2.88
CA GLY A 284 -23.54 -3.74 2.37
C GLY A 284 -22.52 -4.90 2.27
N PRO A 285 -22.96 -6.17 2.40
CA PRO A 285 -22.07 -7.32 2.43
C PRO A 285 -21.21 -7.45 1.17
N GLY A 286 -21.74 -7.15 -0.02
CA GLY A 286 -20.96 -7.08 -1.25
C GLY A 286 -19.85 -6.02 -1.20
N GLY A 287 -20.10 -4.88 -0.57
CA GLY A 287 -19.12 -3.83 -0.35
C GLY A 287 -17.97 -4.29 0.55
N VAL A 288 -18.23 -5.08 1.59
CA VAL A 288 -17.18 -5.68 2.44
C VAL A 288 -16.27 -6.59 1.62
N VAL A 289 -16.85 -7.42 0.75
CA VAL A 289 -16.10 -8.34 -0.11
C VAL A 289 -15.24 -7.56 -1.11
N GLN A 290 -15.82 -6.54 -1.78
CA GLN A 290 -15.09 -5.69 -2.74
C GLN A 290 -13.94 -4.94 -2.05
N ARG A 291 -14.20 -4.38 -0.86
CA ARG A 291 -13.19 -3.66 -0.06
C ARG A 291 -12.03 -4.59 0.31
N TYR A 292 -12.33 -5.82 0.74
CA TYR A 292 -11.28 -6.79 1.07
C TYR A 292 -10.51 -7.27 -0.17
N ALA A 293 -11.19 -7.46 -1.29
CA ALA A 293 -10.51 -7.80 -2.56
C ALA A 293 -9.55 -6.69 -3.03
N ALA A 294 -9.92 -5.43 -2.82
CA ALA A 294 -9.08 -4.29 -3.18
C ALA A 294 -7.76 -4.23 -2.36
N ARG A 295 -7.69 -4.90 -1.20
CA ARG A 295 -6.45 -5.04 -0.41
C ARG A 295 -5.27 -5.57 -1.24
N TRP A 296 -5.53 -6.52 -2.16
CA TRP A 296 -4.47 -7.10 -2.98
C TRP A 296 -3.67 -6.07 -3.77
N SER A 297 -4.24 -4.92 -4.06
CA SER A 297 -3.56 -3.85 -4.79
C SER A 297 -2.30 -3.33 -4.09
N ILE A 298 -2.19 -3.44 -2.75
CA ILE A 298 -0.97 -3.01 -2.03
C ILE A 298 0.18 -3.99 -2.25
N GLU A 299 -0.09 -5.29 -2.34
CA GLU A 299 0.92 -6.31 -2.63
C GLU A 299 1.51 -6.06 -4.01
N VAL A 300 0.65 -5.86 -5.02
CA VAL A 300 1.07 -5.49 -6.39
C VAL A 300 1.88 -4.19 -6.40
N SER A 301 1.41 -3.16 -5.70
CA SER A 301 2.13 -1.87 -5.64
C SER A 301 3.51 -1.99 -4.98
N ILE A 302 3.65 -2.80 -3.94
CA ILE A 302 4.94 -3.06 -3.29
C ILE A 302 5.89 -3.83 -4.24
N GLU A 303 5.35 -4.78 -4.99
CA GLU A 303 6.12 -5.53 -5.98
C GLU A 303 6.59 -4.63 -7.13
N ASP A 304 5.70 -3.86 -7.73
CA ASP A 304 6.03 -2.85 -8.74
C ASP A 304 7.09 -1.87 -8.23
N ALA A 305 6.97 -1.42 -6.98
CA ALA A 305 7.93 -0.52 -6.38
C ALA A 305 9.32 -1.16 -6.21
N LYS A 306 9.40 -2.45 -5.91
CA LYS A 306 10.66 -3.21 -5.83
C LYS A 306 11.27 -3.40 -7.22
N GLN A 307 10.47 -3.84 -8.18
CA GLN A 307 10.92 -4.22 -9.52
C GLN A 307 11.21 -2.98 -10.39
N THR A 308 10.30 -2.03 -10.42
CA THR A 308 10.37 -0.85 -11.28
C THR A 308 10.99 0.35 -10.57
N GLY A 309 10.59 0.62 -9.34
CA GLY A 309 11.02 1.78 -8.56
C GLY A 309 12.39 1.64 -7.88
N GLY A 310 12.97 0.43 -7.84
CA GLY A 310 14.24 0.15 -7.16
C GLY A 310 14.19 0.40 -5.66
N VAL A 311 13.00 0.29 -5.05
CA VAL A 311 12.83 0.48 -3.61
C VAL A 311 13.60 -0.59 -2.84
N GLY A 312 14.46 -0.15 -1.92
CA GLY A 312 15.34 -1.05 -1.16
C GLY A 312 16.74 -1.24 -1.74
N GLU A 313 17.05 -0.72 -2.92
CA GLU A 313 18.39 -0.82 -3.52
C GLU A 313 19.43 0.10 -2.85
N ALA A 314 19.00 1.17 -2.20
CA ALA A 314 19.91 2.07 -1.47
C ALA A 314 20.58 1.35 -0.30
N ARG A 315 21.93 1.35 -0.28
CA ARG A 315 22.74 0.62 0.71
C ARG A 315 23.11 1.50 1.91
N ASN A 316 22.12 2.04 2.60
CA ASN A 316 22.32 2.87 3.77
C ASN A 316 22.45 2.02 5.04
N ARG A 317 23.22 2.53 6.05
CA ARG A 317 23.43 1.85 7.31
C ARG A 317 22.98 2.65 8.51
N VAL A 318 23.14 3.99 8.46
CA VAL A 318 22.81 4.88 9.59
C VAL A 318 21.31 5.10 9.70
N GLN A 319 20.83 5.31 10.92
CA GLN A 319 19.42 5.38 11.26
C GLN A 319 18.59 6.25 10.30
N LEU A 320 18.82 7.56 10.29
CA LEU A 320 18.02 8.49 9.48
C LEU A 320 18.01 8.13 7.98
N ALA A 321 19.15 7.66 7.45
CA ALA A 321 19.22 7.30 6.06
C ALA A 321 18.43 6.02 5.75
N VAL A 322 18.41 5.03 6.65
CA VAL A 322 17.57 3.84 6.53
C VAL A 322 16.10 4.22 6.63
N GLU A 323 15.73 5.04 7.61
CA GLU A 323 14.34 5.49 7.83
C GLU A 323 13.78 6.33 6.68
N ARG A 324 14.62 6.89 5.80
CA ARG A 324 14.21 7.84 4.77
C ARG A 324 14.28 7.33 3.35
N THR A 325 15.21 6.44 3.02
CA THR A 325 15.43 6.03 1.62
C THR A 325 14.31 5.15 1.07
N VAL A 326 13.75 4.23 1.86
CA VAL A 326 12.62 3.41 1.44
C VAL A 326 11.36 4.27 1.28
N PRO A 327 10.95 5.09 2.27
CA PRO A 327 9.85 6.02 2.09
C PRO A 327 10.03 6.97 0.91
N PHE A 328 11.22 7.54 0.73
CA PHE A 328 11.51 8.43 -0.41
C PHE A 328 11.21 7.75 -1.75
N ALA A 329 11.69 6.54 -1.96
CA ALA A 329 11.47 5.83 -3.21
C ALA A 329 9.99 5.43 -3.40
N LEU A 330 9.28 5.04 -2.33
CA LEU A 330 7.83 4.76 -2.38
C LEU A 330 7.01 6.04 -2.66
N ILE A 331 7.42 7.18 -2.11
CA ILE A 331 6.82 8.50 -2.43
C ILE A 331 6.99 8.81 -3.91
N VAL A 332 8.17 8.59 -4.48
CA VAL A 332 8.41 8.81 -5.92
C VAL A 332 7.54 7.90 -6.78
N ASN A 333 7.36 6.63 -6.38
CA ASN A 333 6.41 5.72 -7.03
C ASN A 333 4.99 6.30 -7.05
N THR A 334 4.49 6.70 -5.90
CA THR A 334 3.15 7.30 -5.78
C THR A 334 3.03 8.58 -6.63
N LEU A 335 4.03 9.46 -6.58
CA LEU A 335 4.05 10.69 -7.38
C LEU A 335 4.04 10.39 -8.89
N THR A 336 4.71 9.32 -9.34
CA THR A 336 4.69 8.89 -10.74
C THR A 336 3.28 8.53 -11.19
N VAL A 337 2.55 7.75 -10.38
CA VAL A 337 1.17 7.38 -10.71
C VAL A 337 0.25 8.59 -10.67
N VAL A 338 0.39 9.48 -9.67
CA VAL A 338 -0.39 10.73 -9.60
C VAL A 338 -0.13 11.60 -10.83
N TRP A 339 1.14 11.81 -11.20
CA TRP A 339 1.50 12.54 -12.40
C TRP A 339 0.88 11.92 -13.66
N TYR A 340 0.98 10.60 -13.80
CA TYR A 340 0.43 9.91 -14.95
C TYR A 340 -1.09 10.06 -15.02
N ALA A 341 -1.79 9.90 -13.92
CA ALA A 341 -3.24 10.00 -13.86
C ALA A 341 -3.78 11.43 -14.12
N THR A 342 -2.98 12.47 -13.81
CA THR A 342 -3.42 13.87 -13.91
C THR A 342 -2.94 14.57 -15.19
N VAL A 343 -1.79 14.21 -15.69
CA VAL A 343 -1.10 14.93 -16.79
C VAL A 343 -0.56 13.98 -17.86
N GLY A 344 -0.04 12.82 -17.44
CA GLY A 344 0.77 11.96 -18.30
C GLY A 344 -0.04 11.00 -19.19
N TYR A 345 -1.25 10.63 -18.78
CA TYR A 345 -2.05 9.62 -19.48
C TYR A 345 -2.47 10.07 -20.89
N HIS A 346 -2.30 9.18 -21.85
CA HIS A 346 -2.84 9.34 -23.20
C HIS A 346 -3.47 8.01 -23.68
N PRO A 347 -4.62 8.02 -24.37
CA PRO A 347 -5.28 6.78 -24.83
C PRO A 347 -4.39 5.89 -25.70
N HIS A 348 -3.45 6.46 -26.47
CA HIS A 348 -2.52 5.72 -27.32
C HIS A 348 -1.26 5.16 -26.63
N ASP A 349 -1.11 5.35 -25.32
CA ASP A 349 0.09 4.86 -24.60
C ASP A 349 0.25 3.33 -24.68
N VAL A 350 -0.87 2.61 -24.71
CA VAL A 350 -0.86 1.14 -24.83
C VAL A 350 -0.52 0.71 -26.26
N ASP A 351 -0.99 1.45 -27.27
CA ASP A 351 -0.71 1.16 -28.67
C ASP A 351 0.78 1.40 -28.96
N GLU A 352 1.34 2.54 -28.51
CA GLU A 352 2.77 2.81 -28.58
C GLU A 352 3.59 1.66 -27.93
N ARG A 353 3.15 1.17 -26.76
CA ARG A 353 3.84 0.05 -26.10
C ARG A 353 3.76 -1.24 -26.90
N ARG A 354 2.62 -1.54 -27.55
CA ARG A 354 2.48 -2.72 -28.42
C ARG A 354 3.35 -2.63 -29.66
N GLU A 355 3.46 -1.45 -30.27
CA GLU A 355 4.35 -1.21 -31.42
C GLU A 355 5.81 -1.46 -31.07
N LEU A 356 6.25 -0.94 -29.92
CA LEU A 356 7.62 -1.11 -29.43
C LEU A 356 7.92 -2.54 -28.93
N ALA A 357 6.91 -3.26 -28.46
CA ALA A 357 7.05 -4.59 -27.88
C ALA A 357 5.94 -5.51 -28.39
N PRO A 358 6.06 -6.05 -29.62
CA PRO A 358 5.00 -6.80 -30.29
C PRO A 358 4.54 -8.09 -29.59
N TRP A 359 5.32 -8.58 -28.62
CA TRP A 359 4.94 -9.73 -27.79
C TRP A 359 3.85 -9.39 -26.76
N TYR A 360 3.55 -8.12 -26.48
CA TYR A 360 2.45 -7.69 -25.58
C TYR A 360 1.13 -7.47 -26.34
N ARG A 361 0.75 -8.39 -27.22
CA ARG A 361 -0.44 -8.26 -28.11
C ARG A 361 -1.75 -8.00 -27.33
N ASP A 362 -1.91 -8.66 -26.19
CA ASP A 362 -3.15 -8.61 -25.40
C ASP A 362 -3.12 -7.51 -24.31
N LYS A 363 -2.11 -6.65 -24.31
CA LYS A 363 -2.02 -5.57 -23.32
C LYS A 363 -3.15 -4.56 -23.58
N ALA A 364 -4.08 -4.43 -22.64
CA ALA A 364 -5.23 -3.52 -22.76
C ALA A 364 -5.08 -2.23 -21.94
N GLN A 365 -4.11 -2.19 -20.99
CA GLN A 365 -4.00 -1.11 -20.02
C GLN A 365 -2.53 -0.80 -19.72
N PRO A 366 -2.20 0.45 -19.34
CA PRO A 366 -0.85 0.81 -18.94
C PRO A 366 -0.49 0.13 -17.62
N SER A 367 0.74 -0.35 -17.51
CA SER A 367 1.34 -0.82 -16.25
C SER A 367 2.06 0.32 -15.53
N VAL A 368 2.43 0.12 -14.26
CA VAL A 368 3.28 1.07 -13.52
C VAL A 368 4.61 1.27 -14.22
N LEU A 369 5.17 0.24 -14.85
CA LEU A 369 6.39 0.36 -15.67
C LEU A 369 6.20 1.33 -16.84
N ASP A 370 5.05 1.29 -17.53
CA ASP A 370 4.79 2.23 -18.63
C ASP A 370 4.70 3.67 -18.13
N MET A 371 4.06 3.88 -16.98
CA MET A 371 3.96 5.19 -16.34
C MET A 371 5.36 5.74 -15.97
N PHE A 372 6.19 4.88 -15.38
CA PHE A 372 7.59 5.19 -15.08
C PHE A 372 8.39 5.52 -16.33
N THR A 373 8.30 4.69 -17.35
CA THR A 373 9.01 4.87 -18.61
C THR A 373 8.63 6.19 -19.29
N LYS A 374 7.33 6.49 -19.31
CA LYS A 374 6.83 7.76 -19.89
C LYS A 374 7.34 8.97 -19.10
N LEU A 375 7.25 8.96 -17.77
CA LEU A 375 7.76 10.06 -16.95
C LEU A 375 9.29 10.21 -17.10
N ARG A 376 10.03 9.09 -17.17
CA ARG A 376 11.48 9.12 -17.44
C ARG A 376 11.78 9.80 -18.75
N ARG A 377 11.08 9.47 -19.84
CA ARG A 377 11.25 10.11 -21.15
C ARG A 377 11.02 11.62 -21.08
N VAL A 378 9.97 12.05 -20.38
CA VAL A 378 9.68 13.49 -20.18
C VAL A 378 10.82 14.17 -19.41
N ILE A 379 11.32 13.55 -18.34
CA ILE A 379 12.43 14.11 -17.54
C ILE A 379 13.71 14.18 -18.39
N VAL A 380 14.07 13.10 -19.09
CA VAL A 380 15.28 13.07 -19.92
C VAL A 380 15.18 14.08 -21.07
N ALA A 381 14.02 14.16 -21.73
CA ALA A 381 13.77 15.15 -22.78
C ALA A 381 13.92 16.59 -22.24
N SER A 382 13.53 16.86 -21.00
CA SER A 382 13.71 18.18 -20.38
C SER A 382 15.17 18.58 -20.17
N TYR A 383 16.11 17.61 -20.17
CA TYR A 383 17.54 17.88 -20.08
C TYR A 383 18.15 18.29 -21.43
N LEU A 384 17.44 18.04 -22.53
CA LEU A 384 17.85 18.33 -23.91
C LEU A 384 17.33 19.68 -24.40
N ARG A 385 17.12 20.65 -23.54
CA ARG A 385 16.63 21.96 -23.93
C ARG A 385 17.55 22.54 -25.03
N PRO A 386 17.01 22.88 -26.20
CA PRO A 386 17.76 23.60 -27.19
C PRO A 386 17.96 25.05 -26.69
N VAL A 387 19.11 25.31 -26.06
CA VAL A 387 19.54 26.68 -25.79
C VAL A 387 20.13 27.26 -27.10
N ASP A 388 20.52 26.38 -28.02
CA ASP A 388 21.05 26.69 -29.34
C ASP A 388 20.88 25.45 -30.22
N PRO A 389 20.64 25.56 -31.55
CA PRO A 389 20.49 24.42 -32.45
C PRO A 389 21.80 23.67 -32.70
N GLN A 390 22.52 23.34 -31.65
CA GLN A 390 23.70 22.48 -31.72
C GLN A 390 23.23 21.01 -31.77
N PRO A 391 23.91 20.14 -32.55
CA PRO A 391 23.61 18.72 -32.54
C PRO A 391 23.78 18.15 -31.13
N PRO A 392 22.91 17.17 -30.73
CA PRO A 392 22.97 16.60 -29.37
C PRO A 392 24.34 15.98 -29.10
N THR A 393 24.86 16.20 -27.92
CA THR A 393 26.14 15.62 -27.48
C THR A 393 26.04 14.09 -27.37
N PRO A 394 27.15 13.35 -27.45
CA PRO A 394 27.17 11.90 -27.26
C PRO A 394 26.56 11.47 -25.90
N GLN A 395 26.71 12.30 -24.88
CA GLN A 395 26.09 12.03 -23.55
C GLN A 395 24.55 12.17 -23.60
N GLU A 396 24.04 13.16 -24.32
CA GLU A 396 22.61 13.36 -24.52
C GLU A 396 22.00 12.23 -25.35
N ILE A 397 22.68 11.79 -26.40
CA ILE A 397 22.28 10.62 -27.19
C ILE A 397 22.26 9.37 -26.33
N THR A 398 23.25 9.18 -25.47
CA THR A 398 23.29 8.04 -24.54
C THR A 398 22.13 8.09 -23.54
N LEU A 399 21.81 9.27 -22.99
CA LEU A 399 20.66 9.43 -22.07
C LEU A 399 19.32 9.15 -22.77
N LEU A 400 19.16 9.62 -24.01
CA LEU A 400 17.98 9.32 -24.82
C LEU A 400 17.85 7.81 -25.07
N ARG A 401 18.93 7.16 -25.48
CA ARG A 401 18.94 5.70 -25.67
C ARG A 401 18.54 4.97 -24.37
N LEU A 402 19.19 5.28 -23.26
CA LEU A 402 18.85 4.67 -21.96
C LEU A 402 17.38 4.91 -21.55
N ALA A 403 16.81 6.06 -21.89
CA ALA A 403 15.40 6.33 -21.61
C ALA A 403 14.43 5.50 -22.49
N TRP A 404 14.89 5.07 -23.67
CA TRP A 404 14.11 4.25 -24.61
C TRP A 404 14.38 2.75 -24.50
N GLU A 405 15.58 2.33 -24.12
CA GLU A 405 16.01 0.93 -24.05
C GLU A 405 15.25 0.10 -22.98
N ASP A 406 14.68 0.72 -21.96
CA ASP A 406 13.85 0.02 -20.97
C ASP A 406 12.49 -0.48 -21.53
N VAL A 407 12.24 -0.28 -22.79
CA VAL A 407 11.06 -0.82 -23.49
C VAL A 407 11.25 -2.29 -23.87
N GLU A 408 12.50 -2.76 -23.92
CA GLU A 408 12.87 -4.11 -24.37
C GLU A 408 13.01 -5.14 -23.23
N ALA A 409 12.92 -4.72 -21.94
CA ALA A 409 13.10 -5.59 -20.78
C ALA A 409 11.79 -6.19 -20.26
#